data_45bfd6fbcb33e5581001ab755e1a3b3f
#
_entry.id   45bfd6fbcb33e5581001ab755e1a3b3f
#
_cell.length_a   1.000
_cell.length_b   1.000
_cell.length_c   1.000
_cell.angle_alpha   90.00
_cell.angle_beta   90.00
_cell.angle_gamma   90.00
#
_symmetry.space_group_name_H-M   'P 1'
#
loop_
_entity.id
_entity.type
_entity.pdbx_description
1 polymer ?
#
loop_
_entity_poly.entity_id
_entity_poly.type
_entity_poly.pdbx_seq_one_letter_code
_entity_poly.pdbx_strand_id
1 'polypeptide(L)'
;MSDLISDFNSYRSKMNEVILAKDNLVLKRFWSLDNQAYADGALPSKTKELMGLVASMVLRCDDCIKYHLGKCHDLGTTTAEMYEVFAIANLVGGSIVVPHTRRAAEYWEALLAQPR
;
A
#
# COMPACT_ATOMS: atom_id res chain seq x y z
N MET A 1 -23.10 -1.04 -4.36
CA MET A 1 -21.90 -0.78 -5.12
C MET A 1 -20.72 -1.44 -4.45
N SER A 2 -19.97 -2.19 -5.21
CA SER A 2 -18.77 -2.79 -4.66
C SER A 2 -17.83 -1.68 -4.20
N ASP A 3 -17.27 -1.89 -3.08
CA ASP A 3 -16.33 -0.96 -2.49
C ASP A 3 -14.96 -1.63 -2.44
N LEU A 4 -14.12 -1.29 -3.39
CA LEU A 4 -12.77 -1.82 -3.48
C LEU A 4 -12.00 -1.64 -2.17
N ILE A 5 -12.17 -0.50 -1.54
CA ILE A 5 -11.46 -0.14 -0.31
C ILE A 5 -11.97 -1.00 0.85
N SER A 6 -13.27 -1.02 1.05
CA SER A 6 -13.90 -1.76 2.14
C SER A 6 -13.66 -3.26 2.03
N ASP A 7 -13.79 -3.81 0.84
CA ASP A 7 -13.56 -5.24 0.60
C ASP A 7 -12.13 -5.63 0.92
N PHE A 8 -11.17 -4.85 0.45
CA PHE A 8 -9.76 -5.10 0.73
C PHE A 8 -9.45 -5.00 2.22
N ASN A 9 -9.88 -3.91 2.86
CA ASN A 9 -9.60 -3.66 4.28
C ASN A 9 -10.25 -4.70 5.18
N SER A 10 -11.49 -5.08 4.92
CA SER A 10 -12.23 -6.06 5.71
C SER A 10 -11.57 -7.44 5.65
N TYR A 11 -11.23 -7.89 4.47
CA TYR A 11 -10.57 -9.18 4.28
C TYR A 11 -9.22 -9.19 5.00
N ARG A 12 -8.43 -8.16 4.79
CA ARG A 12 -7.10 -8.01 5.37
C ARG A 12 -7.16 -8.02 6.89
N SER A 13 -8.06 -7.22 7.46
CA SER A 13 -8.24 -7.11 8.90
C SER A 13 -8.64 -8.46 9.50
N LYS A 14 -9.63 -9.12 8.90
CA LYS A 14 -10.11 -10.43 9.34
C LYS A 14 -8.99 -11.47 9.32
N MET A 15 -8.25 -11.55 8.23
CA MET A 15 -7.23 -12.58 8.10
C MET A 15 -6.01 -12.29 8.95
N ASN A 16 -5.66 -11.03 9.17
CA ASN A 16 -4.62 -10.67 10.13
C ASN A 16 -4.99 -11.12 11.54
N GLU A 17 -6.25 -10.96 11.92
CA GLU A 17 -6.76 -11.42 13.21
C GLU A 17 -6.60 -12.94 13.36
N VAL A 18 -7.02 -13.68 12.33
CA VAL A 18 -6.90 -15.14 12.31
C VAL A 18 -5.44 -15.58 12.45
N ILE A 19 -4.54 -14.95 11.69
CA ILE A 19 -3.11 -15.29 11.71
C ILE A 19 -2.49 -15.00 13.07
N LEU A 20 -2.72 -13.81 13.61
CA LEU A 20 -2.10 -13.41 14.87
C LEU A 20 -2.67 -14.16 16.07
N ALA A 21 -3.90 -14.65 15.99
CA ALA A 21 -4.53 -15.45 17.05
C ALA A 21 -3.89 -16.84 17.20
N LYS A 22 -3.11 -17.30 16.22
CA LYS A 22 -2.42 -18.60 16.31
C LYS A 22 -1.17 -18.54 17.20
N ASP A 23 -0.81 -17.37 17.69
CA ASP A 23 0.32 -17.16 18.60
C ASP A 23 1.68 -17.62 18.06
N ASN A 24 1.87 -17.54 16.75
CA ASN A 24 3.19 -17.78 16.17
C ASN A 24 4.05 -16.56 16.43
N LEU A 25 5.07 -16.75 17.25
CA LEU A 25 5.92 -15.65 17.73
C LEU A 25 6.68 -14.96 16.59
N VAL A 26 7.14 -15.73 15.60
CA VAL A 26 7.90 -15.19 14.48
C VAL A 26 6.99 -14.27 13.63
N LEU A 27 5.76 -14.70 13.37
CA LEU A 27 4.79 -13.87 12.62
C LEU A 27 4.43 -12.61 13.39
N LYS A 28 4.20 -12.72 14.72
CA LYS A 28 3.92 -11.54 15.55
C LYS A 28 5.06 -10.54 15.49
N ARG A 29 6.29 -11.03 15.56
CA ARG A 29 7.50 -10.19 15.47
C ARG A 29 7.59 -9.53 14.08
N PHE A 30 7.25 -10.26 13.02
CA PHE A 30 7.27 -9.72 11.68
C PHE A 30 6.30 -8.54 11.55
N TRP A 31 5.05 -8.72 12.01
CA TRP A 31 4.07 -7.63 12.02
C TRP A 31 4.56 -6.42 12.80
N SER A 32 5.16 -6.65 13.96
CA SER A 32 5.71 -5.58 14.79
C SER A 32 6.86 -4.85 14.09
N LEU A 33 7.77 -5.59 13.46
CA LEU A 33 8.89 -5.01 12.72
C LEU A 33 8.43 -4.20 11.53
N ASP A 34 7.42 -4.69 10.82
CA ASP A 34 6.84 -3.97 9.68
C ASP A 34 6.31 -2.61 10.12
N ASN A 35 5.51 -2.58 11.18
CA ASN A 35 4.99 -1.34 11.74
C ASN A 35 6.10 -0.38 12.18
N GLN A 36 7.13 -0.91 12.83
CA GLN A 36 8.26 -0.10 13.30
C GLN A 36 9.05 0.49 12.12
N ALA A 37 9.22 -0.27 11.06
CA ALA A 37 9.99 0.17 9.91
C ALA A 37 9.37 1.42 9.26
N TYR A 38 8.05 1.51 9.23
CA TYR A 38 7.32 2.61 8.58
C TYR A 38 7.07 3.80 9.51
N ALA A 39 7.42 3.71 10.79
CA ALA A 39 7.26 4.83 11.72
C ALA A 39 8.24 5.95 11.37
N ASP A 40 7.90 7.19 11.76
CA ASP A 40 8.77 8.33 11.53
C ASP A 40 10.16 8.10 12.16
N GLY A 41 11.18 8.42 11.40
CA GLY A 41 12.57 8.34 11.84
C GLY A 41 13.37 9.40 11.10
N ALA A 42 14.57 9.05 10.63
CA ALA A 42 15.33 9.95 9.76
C ALA A 42 14.54 10.29 8.51
N LEU A 43 13.73 9.35 8.01
CA LEU A 43 12.77 9.59 6.95
C LEU A 43 11.37 9.63 7.55
N PRO A 44 10.52 10.56 7.10
CA PRO A 44 9.13 10.56 7.57
C PRO A 44 8.34 9.38 7.03
N SER A 45 7.29 9.00 7.75
CA SER A 45 6.42 7.89 7.39
C SER A 45 5.88 7.99 5.97
N LYS A 46 5.47 9.19 5.54
CA LYS A 46 4.99 9.43 4.16
C LYS A 46 6.03 8.99 3.13
N THR A 47 7.29 9.39 3.31
CA THR A 47 8.38 9.02 2.41
C THR A 47 8.56 7.50 2.38
N LYS A 48 8.51 6.87 3.55
CA LYS A 48 8.65 5.41 3.65
C LYS A 48 7.52 4.68 2.94
N GLU A 49 6.28 5.18 3.08
CA GLU A 49 5.13 4.58 2.41
C GLU A 49 5.23 4.72 0.88
N LEU A 50 5.72 5.86 0.40
CA LEU A 50 5.97 6.05 -1.03
C LEU A 50 7.04 5.09 -1.55
N MET A 51 8.10 4.88 -0.76
CA MET A 51 9.16 3.91 -1.10
C MET A 51 8.61 2.49 -1.15
N GLY A 52 7.82 2.10 -0.15
CA GLY A 52 7.18 0.79 -0.12
C GLY A 52 6.24 0.58 -1.29
N LEU A 53 5.55 1.62 -1.71
CA LEU A 53 4.66 1.58 -2.86
C LEU A 53 5.44 1.30 -4.15
N VAL A 54 6.52 2.05 -4.40
CA VAL A 54 7.36 1.82 -5.59
C VAL A 54 7.88 0.39 -5.60
N ALA A 55 8.43 -0.07 -4.49
CA ALA A 55 8.95 -1.43 -4.37
C ALA A 55 7.87 -2.47 -4.64
N SER A 56 6.67 -2.27 -4.08
CA SER A 56 5.53 -3.18 -4.25
C SER A 56 5.08 -3.25 -5.71
N MET A 57 5.09 -2.13 -6.41
CA MET A 57 4.73 -2.07 -7.83
C MET A 57 5.74 -2.85 -8.67
N VAL A 58 7.04 -2.63 -8.43
CA VAL A 58 8.11 -3.32 -9.14
C VAL A 58 8.07 -4.82 -8.85
N LEU A 59 7.76 -5.21 -7.61
CA LEU A 59 7.58 -6.61 -7.22
C LEU A 59 6.23 -7.18 -7.65
N ARG A 60 5.33 -6.36 -8.15
CA ARG A 60 4.02 -6.74 -8.69
C ARG A 60 3.11 -7.40 -7.66
N CYS A 61 3.06 -6.84 -6.47
CA CYS A 61 2.21 -7.29 -5.39
C CYS A 61 0.99 -6.36 -5.28
N ASP A 62 -0.13 -6.74 -5.89
CA ASP A 62 -1.33 -5.89 -5.90
C ASP A 62 -1.85 -5.58 -4.49
N ASP A 63 -1.83 -6.55 -3.60
CA ASP A 63 -2.27 -6.32 -2.21
C ASP A 63 -1.35 -5.35 -1.47
N CYS A 64 -0.05 -5.48 -1.67
CA CYS A 64 0.93 -4.56 -1.08
C CYS A 64 0.72 -3.14 -1.63
N ILE A 65 0.47 -3.04 -2.94
CA ILE A 65 0.18 -1.76 -3.61
C ILE A 65 -1.03 -1.10 -2.98
N LYS A 66 -2.14 -1.83 -2.83
CA LYS A 66 -3.37 -1.29 -2.23
C LYS A 66 -3.13 -0.79 -0.81
N TYR A 67 -2.39 -1.57 -0.02
CA TYR A 67 -2.07 -1.18 1.36
C TYR A 67 -1.32 0.15 1.39
N HIS A 68 -0.24 0.25 0.62
CA HIS A 68 0.57 1.47 0.59
C HIS A 68 -0.17 2.66 -0.01
N LEU A 69 -1.03 2.44 -1.02
CA LEU A 69 -1.88 3.51 -1.56
C LEU A 69 -2.77 4.10 -0.47
N GLY A 70 -3.42 3.24 0.33
CA GLY A 70 -4.26 3.69 1.44
C GLY A 70 -3.47 4.50 2.45
N LYS A 71 -2.29 4.03 2.81
CA LYS A 71 -1.41 4.75 3.75
C LYS A 71 -0.94 6.09 3.19
N CYS A 72 -0.54 6.13 1.93
CA CYS A 72 -0.13 7.37 1.27
C CYS A 72 -1.29 8.38 1.24
N HIS A 73 -2.49 7.91 0.95
CA HIS A 73 -3.68 8.77 0.96
C HIS A 73 -3.93 9.35 2.35
N ASP A 74 -3.85 8.53 3.39
CA ASP A 74 -4.03 8.97 4.79
C ASP A 74 -2.99 10.02 5.18
N LEU A 75 -1.79 9.92 4.64
CA LEU A 75 -0.69 10.83 4.94
C LEU A 75 -0.64 12.06 4.04
N GLY A 76 -1.68 12.29 3.25
CA GLY A 76 -1.85 13.52 2.49
C GLY A 76 -1.14 13.59 1.15
N THR A 77 -0.78 12.45 0.57
CA THR A 77 -0.19 12.41 -0.76
C THR A 77 -1.16 12.97 -1.79
N THR A 78 -0.70 13.85 -2.65
CA THR A 78 -1.52 14.40 -3.73
C THR A 78 -1.52 13.47 -4.94
N THR A 79 -2.51 13.64 -5.82
CA THR A 79 -2.56 12.87 -7.07
C THR A 79 -1.34 13.15 -7.95
N ALA A 80 -0.87 14.40 -7.98
CA ALA A 80 0.33 14.74 -8.74
C ALA A 80 1.55 13.97 -8.23
N GLU A 81 1.72 13.93 -6.91
CA GLU A 81 2.79 13.14 -6.30
C GLU A 81 2.65 11.66 -6.61
N MET A 82 1.42 11.15 -6.52
CA MET A 82 1.16 9.73 -6.75
C MET A 82 1.51 9.32 -8.19
N TYR A 83 1.18 10.16 -9.16
CA TYR A 83 1.48 9.83 -10.55
C TYR A 83 2.98 9.89 -10.85
N GLU A 84 3.74 10.71 -10.12
CA GLU A 84 5.21 10.67 -10.20
C GLU A 84 5.75 9.35 -9.63
N VAL A 85 5.14 8.86 -8.55
CA VAL A 85 5.49 7.55 -8.01
C VAL A 85 5.24 6.44 -9.04
N PHE A 86 4.08 6.47 -9.70
CA PHE A 86 3.77 5.52 -10.76
C PHE A 86 4.80 5.59 -11.90
N ALA A 87 5.21 6.79 -12.27
CA ALA A 87 6.21 6.99 -13.32
C ALA A 87 7.54 6.33 -12.95
N ILE A 88 8.01 6.52 -11.73
CA ILE A 88 9.26 5.90 -11.26
C ILE A 88 9.13 4.37 -11.24
N ALA A 89 8.02 3.85 -10.73
CA ALA A 89 7.80 2.41 -10.67
C ALA A 89 7.83 1.77 -12.06
N ASN A 90 7.18 2.42 -13.04
CA ASN A 90 7.15 1.93 -14.42
C ASN A 90 8.53 2.02 -15.08
N LEU A 91 9.28 3.08 -14.80
CA LEU A 91 10.62 3.24 -15.34
C LEU A 91 11.55 2.15 -14.82
N VAL A 92 11.51 1.88 -13.53
CA VAL A 92 12.38 0.89 -12.88
C VAL A 92 12.00 -0.54 -13.27
N GLY A 93 10.70 -0.84 -13.22
CA GLY A 93 10.19 -2.20 -13.43
C GLY A 93 9.89 -2.57 -14.87
N GLY A 94 9.73 -1.59 -15.73
CA GLY A 94 9.41 -1.82 -17.14
C GLY A 94 7.92 -2.03 -17.41
N SER A 95 7.58 -2.33 -18.65
CA SER A 95 6.19 -2.43 -19.12
C SER A 95 5.35 -3.47 -18.38
N ILE A 96 5.99 -4.45 -17.76
CA ILE A 96 5.29 -5.47 -16.97
C ILE A 96 4.59 -4.87 -15.74
N VAL A 97 4.99 -3.67 -15.31
CA VAL A 97 4.35 -2.96 -14.20
C VAL A 97 3.05 -2.28 -14.63
N VAL A 98 2.87 -2.00 -15.92
CA VAL A 98 1.72 -1.25 -16.44
C VAL A 98 0.37 -1.85 -16.01
N PRO A 99 0.12 -3.17 -16.08
CA PRO A 99 -1.13 -3.73 -15.60
C PRO A 99 -1.38 -3.44 -14.11
N HIS A 100 -0.34 -3.43 -13.31
CA HIS A 100 -0.43 -3.11 -11.88
C HIS A 100 -0.70 -1.63 -11.67
N THR A 101 -0.12 -0.77 -12.53
CA THR A 101 -0.39 0.67 -12.50
C THR A 101 -1.86 0.96 -12.80
N ARG A 102 -2.48 0.23 -13.75
CA ARG A 102 -3.90 0.40 -14.04
C ARG A 102 -4.76 0.11 -12.81
N ARG A 103 -4.49 -0.99 -12.12
CA ARG A 103 -5.23 -1.35 -10.91
C ARG A 103 -4.93 -0.40 -9.76
N ALA A 104 -3.69 0.07 -9.66
CA ALA A 104 -3.30 1.07 -8.67
C ALA A 104 -4.04 2.39 -8.90
N ALA A 105 -4.13 2.83 -10.15
CA ALA A 105 -4.86 4.06 -10.52
C ALA A 105 -6.35 3.94 -10.19
N GLU A 106 -6.94 2.80 -10.48
CA GLU A 106 -8.35 2.53 -10.13
C GLU A 106 -8.57 2.63 -8.63
N TYR A 107 -7.69 2.00 -7.85
CA TYR A 107 -7.78 2.03 -6.39
C TYR A 107 -7.57 3.44 -5.85
N TRP A 108 -6.63 4.20 -6.42
CA TRP A 108 -6.39 5.59 -6.04
C TRP A 108 -7.62 6.46 -6.27
N GLU A 109 -8.29 6.30 -7.42
CA GLU A 109 -9.53 7.02 -7.69
C GLU A 109 -10.62 6.67 -6.68
N ALA A 110 -10.70 5.41 -6.27
CA ALA A 110 -11.64 4.99 -5.24
C ALA A 110 -11.33 5.64 -3.89
N LEU A 111 -10.05 5.76 -3.53
CA LEU A 111 -9.63 6.46 -2.31
C LEU A 111 -10.03 7.93 -2.35
N LEU A 112 -9.83 8.60 -3.49
CA LEU A 112 -10.18 10.01 -3.65
C LEU A 112 -11.68 10.25 -3.54
N ALA A 113 -12.48 9.28 -3.92
CA ALA A 113 -13.95 9.37 -3.88
C ALA A 113 -14.53 9.18 -2.47
N GLN A 114 -13.73 8.68 -1.52
CA GLN A 114 -14.20 8.50 -0.15
C GLN A 114 -14.34 9.84 0.57
N PRO A 115 -15.37 10.03 1.40
CA PRO A 115 -15.43 11.20 2.28
C PRO A 115 -14.28 11.15 3.29
N ARG A 116 -13.70 12.29 3.54
CA ARG A 116 -12.67 12.43 4.58
C ARG A 116 -13.28 12.83 5.89
#